data_acdb234aa1d32a47edb03267929ecaaf
#
_entry.id   acdb234aa1d32a47edb03267929ecaaf
#
_cell.length_a   1.000
_cell.length_b   1.000
_cell.length_c   1.000
_cell.angle_alpha   90.00
_cell.angle_beta   90.00
_cell.angle_gamma   90.00
#
_symmetry.space_group_name_H-M   'P 1'
#
loop_
_entity.id
_entity.type
_entity.pdbx_description
1 polymer ?
#
loop_
_entity_poly.entity_id
_entity_poly.type
_entity_poly.pdbx_seq_one_letter_code
_entity_poly.pdbx_strand_id
1 'polypeptide(L)'
;MRKKWNILQRLLPLLLTFGILLSFCSLPAKAFAFTPPFTIQSESGIVLNLDTNMIIYEKNADKQQMPAHLAQIVTALVVLDACDDLDGTKITMSQNPMSYFYDYTNQEDVRYADIMAGDTFSVREYLYAMLLESSCESAEILADYFGDGNEVQFV
;
A
#
# COMPACT_ATOMS: atom_id res chain seq x y z
N MET A 1 22.84 67.27 6.93
CA MET A 1 22.78 66.41 8.12
C MET A 1 22.19 65.08 7.70
N ARG A 2 22.98 64.00 7.56
CA ARG A 2 22.45 62.63 7.24
C ARG A 2 22.05 61.98 8.56
N LYS A 3 20.71 61.78 8.75
CA LYS A 3 20.14 61.09 9.91
C LYS A 3 20.62 59.64 9.87
N LYS A 4 21.50 59.23 10.80
CA LYS A 4 21.89 57.82 10.95
C LYS A 4 20.68 57.06 11.47
N TRP A 5 19.97 56.34 10.61
CA TRP A 5 18.94 55.42 11.01
C TRP A 5 19.59 54.26 11.76
N ASN A 6 19.14 54.02 12.99
CA ASN A 6 19.62 52.88 13.77
C ASN A 6 19.28 51.59 13.07
N ILE A 7 20.17 50.59 13.13
CA ILE A 7 20.02 49.27 12.56
C ILE A 7 18.65 48.67 12.91
N LEU A 8 18.16 48.95 14.10
CA LEU A 8 16.84 48.53 14.58
C LEU A 8 15.67 49.06 13.73
N GLN A 9 15.74 50.31 13.25
CA GLN A 9 14.73 50.93 12.40
C GLN A 9 14.70 50.38 10.97
N ARG A 10 15.78 49.72 10.55
CA ARG A 10 15.86 49.03 9.23
C ARG A 10 15.43 47.58 9.33
N LEU A 11 15.67 46.94 10.48
CA LEU A 11 15.29 45.52 10.70
C LEU A 11 13.81 45.38 11.00
N LEU A 12 13.16 46.32 11.64
CA LEU A 12 11.75 46.27 12.02
C LEU A 12 10.78 46.03 10.83
N PRO A 13 10.88 46.78 9.70
CA PRO A 13 10.02 46.53 8.54
C PRO A 13 10.32 45.19 7.89
N LEU A 14 11.57 44.73 7.91
CA LEU A 14 11.97 43.43 7.35
C LEU A 14 11.39 42.24 8.16
N LEU A 15 11.38 42.35 9.47
CA LEU A 15 10.75 41.38 10.37
C LEU A 15 9.23 41.38 10.23
N LEU A 16 8.61 42.55 10.05
CA LEU A 16 7.16 42.65 9.81
C LEU A 16 6.74 42.02 8.49
N THR A 17 7.49 42.27 7.41
CA THR A 17 7.19 41.65 6.09
C THR A 17 7.41 40.17 6.10
N PHE A 18 8.44 39.66 6.80
CA PHE A 18 8.70 38.24 6.96
C PHE A 18 7.61 37.56 7.79
N GLY A 19 7.12 38.20 8.84
CA GLY A 19 5.99 37.70 9.66
C GLY A 19 4.68 37.60 8.86
N ILE A 20 4.40 38.58 7.99
CA ILE A 20 3.22 38.56 7.11
C ILE A 20 3.35 37.45 6.06
N LEU A 21 4.51 37.24 5.46
CA LEU A 21 4.79 36.16 4.50
C LEU A 21 4.60 34.76 5.13
N LEU A 22 5.08 34.59 6.36
CA LEU A 22 4.88 33.31 7.11
C LEU A 22 3.41 33.05 7.44
N SER A 23 2.59 34.08 7.67
CA SER A 23 1.17 33.94 7.95
C SER A 23 0.38 33.45 6.74
N PHE A 24 0.82 33.74 5.51
CA PHE A 24 0.18 33.24 4.28
C PHE A 24 0.51 31.76 3.98
N CYS A 25 1.63 31.23 4.52
CA CYS A 25 1.98 29.82 4.34
C CYS A 25 1.16 28.83 5.22
N SER A 26 0.41 29.33 6.18
CA SER A 26 -0.33 28.49 7.15
C SER A 26 -1.84 28.41 6.91
N LEU A 27 -2.33 28.82 5.73
CA LEU A 27 -3.71 28.58 5.37
C LEU A 27 -3.89 27.09 5.07
N PRO A 28 -4.64 26.32 5.89
CA PRO A 28 -4.95 24.95 5.56
C PRO A 28 -5.75 24.97 4.25
N ALA A 29 -5.22 24.36 3.20
CA ALA A 29 -5.99 24.09 2.01
C ALA A 29 -7.15 23.19 2.46
N LYS A 30 -8.38 23.73 2.51
CA LYS A 30 -9.58 22.89 2.73
C LYS A 30 -9.61 21.89 1.58
N ALA A 31 -9.26 20.65 1.88
CA ALA A 31 -9.50 19.54 0.98
C ALA A 31 -11.00 19.54 0.65
N PHE A 32 -11.32 19.48 -0.63
CA PHE A 32 -12.70 19.39 -1.09
C PHE A 32 -13.19 17.99 -0.73
N ALA A 33 -13.82 17.83 0.43
CA ALA A 33 -14.36 16.55 0.87
C ALA A 33 -15.56 16.20 -0.03
N PHE A 34 -15.40 15.22 -0.90
CA PHE A 34 -16.52 14.65 -1.65
C PHE A 34 -17.37 13.82 -0.70
N THR A 35 -18.65 14.21 -0.58
CA THR A 35 -19.63 13.39 0.14
C THR A 35 -20.38 12.56 -0.89
N PRO A 36 -20.17 11.24 -0.95
CA PRO A 36 -20.89 10.39 -1.91
C PRO A 36 -22.39 10.41 -1.61
N PRO A 37 -23.25 10.38 -2.65
CA PRO A 37 -24.70 10.36 -2.49
C PRO A 37 -25.24 8.99 -2.01
N PHE A 38 -24.36 8.08 -1.61
CA PHE A 38 -24.68 6.74 -1.13
C PHE A 38 -23.87 6.41 0.12
N THR A 39 -24.38 5.47 0.90
CA THR A 39 -23.65 4.98 2.09
C THR A 39 -22.70 3.86 1.69
N ILE A 40 -21.41 4.04 2.00
CA ILE A 40 -20.40 2.97 1.84
C ILE A 40 -20.57 2.01 3.01
N GLN A 41 -20.84 0.73 2.71
CA GLN A 41 -21.05 -0.31 3.72
C GLN A 41 -19.77 -0.75 4.41
N SER A 42 -18.62 -0.66 3.70
CA SER A 42 -17.32 -0.99 4.30
C SER A 42 -17.06 -0.16 5.56
N GLU A 43 -16.39 -0.75 6.52
CA GLU A 43 -16.05 -0.10 7.79
C GLU A 43 -15.05 1.03 7.61
N SER A 44 -14.10 0.87 6.70
CA SER A 44 -13.13 1.89 6.29
C SER A 44 -13.06 2.00 4.77
N GLY A 45 -12.61 3.15 4.29
CA GLY A 45 -12.41 3.39 2.87
C GLY A 45 -11.62 4.66 2.61
N ILE A 46 -10.85 4.65 1.55
CA ILE A 46 -10.12 5.81 1.06
C ILE A 46 -10.18 5.82 -0.47
N VAL A 47 -10.36 7.00 -1.04
CA VAL A 47 -10.28 7.25 -2.49
C VAL A 47 -9.26 8.34 -2.73
N LEU A 48 -8.20 7.98 -3.45
CA LEU A 48 -7.10 8.88 -3.81
C LEU A 48 -7.13 9.16 -5.31
N ASN A 49 -7.00 10.43 -5.68
CA ASN A 49 -6.72 10.81 -7.06
C ASN A 49 -5.22 10.70 -7.30
N LEU A 50 -4.80 9.78 -8.17
CA LEU A 50 -3.39 9.49 -8.43
C LEU A 50 -2.67 10.62 -9.19
N ASP A 51 -3.40 11.39 -10.03
CA ASP A 51 -2.80 12.49 -10.81
C ASP A 51 -2.46 13.70 -9.93
N THR A 52 -3.31 13.96 -8.93
CA THR A 52 -3.17 15.13 -8.04
C THR A 52 -2.66 14.78 -6.65
N ASN A 53 -2.58 13.49 -6.33
CA ASN A 53 -2.28 12.95 -5.01
C ASN A 53 -3.23 13.50 -3.90
N MET A 54 -4.48 13.80 -4.28
CA MET A 54 -5.48 14.33 -3.36
C MET A 54 -6.44 13.23 -2.89
N ILE A 55 -6.69 13.19 -1.59
CA ILE A 55 -7.75 12.34 -1.03
C ILE A 55 -9.10 12.98 -1.38
N ILE A 56 -9.91 12.25 -2.16
CA ILE A 56 -11.26 12.68 -2.57
C ILE A 56 -12.29 12.30 -1.50
N TYR A 57 -12.12 11.11 -0.91
CA TYR A 57 -13.01 10.57 0.10
C TYR A 57 -12.21 9.76 1.12
N GLU A 58 -12.61 9.87 2.38
CA GLU A 58 -12.09 9.03 3.45
C GLU A 58 -13.18 8.67 4.45
N LYS A 59 -13.12 7.46 4.96
CA LYS A 59 -13.96 6.94 6.04
C LYS A 59 -13.09 6.08 6.94
N ASN A 60 -12.88 6.49 8.18
CA ASN A 60 -12.04 5.77 9.14
C ASN A 60 -10.69 5.32 8.54
N ALA A 61 -10.04 6.16 7.73
CA ALA A 61 -8.86 5.82 6.95
C ALA A 61 -7.66 5.40 7.84
N ASP A 62 -7.55 6.02 9.02
CA ASP A 62 -6.48 5.74 9.99
C ASP A 62 -6.85 4.64 11.00
N LYS A 63 -8.05 4.04 10.88
CA LYS A 63 -8.46 2.98 11.78
C LYS A 63 -7.67 1.71 11.50
N GLN A 64 -6.94 1.22 12.49
CA GLN A 64 -6.23 -0.05 12.39
C GLN A 64 -7.24 -1.20 12.29
N GLN A 65 -7.07 -2.02 11.25
CA GLN A 65 -7.94 -3.17 10.96
C GLN A 65 -7.09 -4.34 10.47
N MET A 66 -7.66 -5.54 10.54
CA MET A 66 -7.08 -6.72 9.90
C MET A 66 -7.22 -6.57 8.37
N PRO A 67 -6.12 -6.60 7.61
CA PRO A 67 -6.17 -6.38 6.17
C PRO A 67 -6.75 -7.57 5.40
N ALA A 68 -6.79 -8.75 5.99
CA ALA A 68 -7.19 -10.00 5.33
C ALA A 68 -6.46 -10.15 3.97
N HIS A 69 -7.17 -10.53 2.90
CA HIS A 69 -6.58 -10.70 1.57
C HIS A 69 -5.99 -9.40 0.95
N LEU A 70 -6.26 -8.22 1.52
CA LEU A 70 -5.59 -6.99 1.06
C LEU A 70 -4.08 -7.02 1.28
N ALA A 71 -3.57 -7.85 2.19
CA ALA A 71 -2.13 -8.08 2.37
C ALA A 71 -1.46 -8.61 1.09
N GLN A 72 -2.20 -9.33 0.24
CA GLN A 72 -1.71 -9.85 -1.04
C GLN A 72 -1.29 -8.74 -2.03
N ILE A 73 -1.81 -7.52 -1.87
CA ILE A 73 -1.36 -6.36 -2.65
C ILE A 73 0.10 -6.02 -2.33
N VAL A 74 0.48 -6.11 -1.06
CA VAL A 74 1.88 -5.88 -0.64
C VAL A 74 2.77 -6.99 -1.18
N THR A 75 2.35 -8.26 -1.08
CA THR A 75 3.03 -9.42 -1.70
C THR A 75 3.26 -9.16 -3.19
N ALA A 76 2.23 -8.74 -3.92
CA ALA A 76 2.34 -8.46 -5.34
C ALA A 76 3.36 -7.35 -5.64
N LEU A 77 3.38 -6.27 -4.85
CA LEU A 77 4.33 -5.16 -5.02
C LEU A 77 5.78 -5.63 -4.82
N VAL A 78 6.05 -6.44 -3.78
CA VAL A 78 7.39 -7.00 -3.52
C VAL A 78 7.82 -7.91 -4.67
N VAL A 79 6.94 -8.79 -5.14
CA VAL A 79 7.23 -9.69 -6.27
C VAL A 79 7.51 -8.91 -7.56
N LEU A 80 6.72 -7.86 -7.85
CA LEU A 80 6.91 -7.01 -9.02
C LEU A 80 8.22 -6.22 -8.98
N ASP A 81 8.69 -5.86 -7.80
CA ASP A 81 9.98 -5.18 -7.60
C ASP A 81 11.16 -6.17 -7.72
N ALA A 82 10.97 -7.42 -7.32
CA ALA A 82 12.02 -8.45 -7.29
C ALA A 82 12.14 -9.26 -8.59
N CYS A 83 11.13 -9.25 -9.47
CA CYS A 83 11.08 -10.11 -10.66
C CYS A 83 11.05 -9.30 -11.95
N ASP A 84 12.16 -9.32 -12.72
CA ASP A 84 12.27 -8.62 -14.00
C ASP A 84 11.51 -9.31 -15.14
N ASP A 85 11.38 -10.64 -15.09
CA ASP A 85 10.70 -11.45 -16.13
C ASP A 85 9.60 -12.31 -15.54
N LEU A 86 8.39 -11.75 -15.49
CA LEU A 86 7.21 -12.40 -14.92
C LEU A 86 6.74 -13.63 -15.70
N ASP A 87 6.99 -13.69 -17.00
CA ASP A 87 6.56 -14.79 -17.87
C ASP A 87 7.62 -15.89 -18.01
N GLY A 88 8.88 -15.49 -18.04
CA GLY A 88 10.01 -16.43 -18.16
C GLY A 88 10.38 -17.08 -16.83
N THR A 89 10.21 -16.39 -15.70
CA THR A 89 10.47 -16.98 -14.38
C THR A 89 9.37 -17.98 -14.05
N LYS A 90 9.76 -19.27 -13.99
CA LYS A 90 8.84 -20.38 -13.67
C LYS A 90 9.15 -20.93 -12.30
N ILE A 91 8.11 -21.15 -11.51
CA ILE A 91 8.20 -21.73 -10.18
C ILE A 91 7.48 -23.07 -10.22
N THR A 92 8.17 -24.14 -9.80
CA THR A 92 7.60 -25.46 -9.63
C THR A 92 7.32 -25.68 -8.15
N MET A 93 6.09 -26.02 -7.83
CA MET A 93 5.70 -26.31 -6.47
C MET A 93 6.31 -27.63 -6.03
N SER A 94 7.27 -27.57 -5.08
CA SER A 94 8.03 -28.73 -4.60
C SER A 94 7.37 -29.48 -3.45
N GLN A 95 6.57 -28.80 -2.66
CA GLN A 95 5.82 -29.36 -1.52
C GLN A 95 4.40 -28.86 -1.53
N ASN A 96 3.54 -29.52 -0.77
CA ASN A 96 2.16 -29.09 -0.63
C ASN A 96 2.12 -27.88 0.34
N PRO A 97 2.02 -26.61 -0.14
CA PRO A 97 1.96 -25.45 0.74
C PRO A 97 0.70 -25.49 1.60
N MET A 98 -0.25 -26.36 1.23
CA MET A 98 -1.48 -26.58 1.97
C MET A 98 -1.27 -27.19 3.34
N SER A 99 -0.12 -27.85 3.60
CA SER A 99 0.17 -28.41 4.93
C SER A 99 0.16 -27.34 6.02
N TYR A 100 0.58 -26.12 5.67
CA TYR A 100 0.56 -24.97 6.57
C TYR A 100 -0.87 -24.53 6.91
N PHE A 101 -1.81 -24.63 5.95
CA PHE A 101 -3.18 -24.17 6.11
C PHE A 101 -4.13 -25.25 6.68
N TYR A 102 -3.72 -26.52 6.70
CA TYR A 102 -4.54 -27.60 7.28
C TYR A 102 -4.74 -27.47 8.80
N ASP A 103 -3.85 -26.81 9.48
CA ASP A 103 -3.93 -26.58 10.94
C ASP A 103 -4.83 -25.38 11.31
N TYR A 104 -5.30 -24.60 10.32
CA TYR A 104 -6.22 -23.50 10.60
C TYR A 104 -7.62 -24.02 10.85
N THR A 105 -8.19 -23.66 12.01
CA THR A 105 -9.52 -24.07 12.46
C THR A 105 -10.68 -23.54 11.62
N ASN A 106 -10.46 -22.52 10.78
CA ASN A 106 -11.48 -21.89 9.92
C ASN A 106 -11.08 -21.99 8.45
N GLN A 107 -11.15 -23.18 7.87
CA GLN A 107 -10.85 -23.41 6.44
C GLN A 107 -11.81 -22.67 5.48
N GLU A 108 -12.96 -22.20 5.96
CA GLU A 108 -13.92 -21.45 5.14
C GLU A 108 -13.38 -20.08 4.66
N ASP A 109 -12.42 -19.51 5.38
CA ASP A 109 -11.81 -18.23 5.05
C ASP A 109 -10.57 -18.36 4.14
N VAL A 110 -10.10 -19.57 3.89
CA VAL A 110 -8.92 -19.82 3.06
C VAL A 110 -9.34 -20.04 1.62
N ARG A 111 -8.79 -19.26 0.70
CA ARG A 111 -9.06 -19.38 -0.74
C ARG A 111 -7.91 -20.10 -1.43
N TYR A 112 -8.26 -20.97 -2.35
CA TYR A 112 -7.34 -21.84 -3.07
C TYR A 112 -7.54 -21.71 -4.58
N ALA A 113 -6.48 -21.90 -5.34
CA ALA A 113 -6.49 -22.03 -6.80
C ALA A 113 -6.23 -23.50 -7.24
N ASP A 114 -6.30 -24.44 -6.31
CA ASP A 114 -6.09 -25.89 -6.55
C ASP A 114 -4.72 -26.21 -7.18
N ILE A 115 -3.67 -25.49 -6.79
CA ILE A 115 -2.30 -25.74 -7.25
C ILE A 115 -1.73 -26.97 -6.55
N MET A 116 -1.23 -27.93 -7.33
CA MET A 116 -0.74 -29.21 -6.81
C MET A 116 0.79 -29.30 -6.85
N ALA A 117 1.35 -30.13 -5.98
CA ALA A 117 2.78 -30.43 -6.00
C ALA A 117 3.21 -30.97 -7.36
N GLY A 118 4.22 -30.36 -7.96
CA GLY A 118 4.72 -30.67 -9.31
C GLY A 118 4.18 -29.75 -10.39
N ASP A 119 3.13 -28.97 -10.13
CA ASP A 119 2.68 -27.93 -11.05
C ASP A 119 3.72 -26.85 -11.22
N THR A 120 3.82 -26.34 -12.43
CA THR A 120 4.80 -25.28 -12.79
C THR A 120 4.08 -24.16 -13.50
N PHE A 121 4.12 -22.98 -12.88
CA PHE A 121 3.52 -21.77 -13.43
C PHE A 121 4.55 -20.62 -13.49
N SER A 122 4.27 -19.63 -14.31
CA SER A 122 5.02 -18.38 -14.29
C SER A 122 4.66 -17.53 -13.06
N VAL A 123 5.55 -16.62 -12.71
CA VAL A 123 5.28 -15.63 -11.65
C VAL A 123 4.00 -14.84 -11.96
N ARG A 124 3.76 -14.50 -13.23
CA ARG A 124 2.52 -13.84 -13.67
C ARG A 124 1.27 -14.67 -13.37
N GLU A 125 1.31 -15.97 -13.65
CA GLU A 125 0.18 -16.87 -13.40
C GLU A 125 -0.11 -17.00 -11.90
N TYR A 126 0.93 -17.10 -11.07
CA TYR A 126 0.77 -17.06 -9.61
C TYR A 126 0.20 -15.73 -9.11
N LEU A 127 0.64 -14.58 -9.66
CA LEU A 127 0.07 -13.27 -9.32
C LEU A 127 -1.41 -13.19 -9.71
N TYR A 128 -1.81 -13.74 -10.87
CA TYR A 128 -3.22 -13.80 -11.24
C TYR A 128 -4.04 -14.69 -10.31
N ALA A 129 -3.56 -15.88 -9.98
CA ALA A 129 -4.22 -16.76 -9.02
C ALA A 129 -4.38 -16.07 -7.65
N MET A 130 -3.34 -15.41 -7.17
CA MET A 130 -3.36 -14.68 -5.91
C MET A 130 -4.35 -13.51 -5.92
N LEU A 131 -4.31 -12.66 -6.96
CA LEU A 131 -5.09 -11.41 -6.95
C LEU A 131 -6.53 -11.57 -7.45
N LEU A 132 -6.84 -12.57 -8.31
CA LEU A 132 -8.19 -12.79 -8.84
C LEU A 132 -8.99 -13.77 -8.00
N GLU A 133 -8.36 -14.88 -7.57
CA GLU A 133 -9.00 -15.91 -6.74
C GLU A 133 -8.73 -15.74 -5.25
N SER A 134 -7.89 -14.77 -4.88
CA SER A 134 -7.39 -14.59 -3.51
C SER A 134 -6.65 -15.83 -2.99
N SER A 135 -5.95 -16.57 -3.86
CA SER A 135 -5.26 -17.79 -3.51
C SER A 135 -4.20 -17.57 -2.45
N CYS A 136 -4.37 -18.18 -1.30
CA CYS A 136 -3.42 -18.15 -0.21
C CYS A 136 -2.17 -18.97 -0.53
N GLU A 137 -2.33 -20.10 -1.24
CA GLU A 137 -1.21 -20.94 -1.66
C GLU A 137 -0.29 -20.23 -2.67
N SER A 138 -0.87 -19.44 -3.59
CA SER A 138 -0.08 -18.64 -4.52
C SER A 138 0.73 -17.56 -3.80
N ALA A 139 0.15 -16.94 -2.77
CA ALA A 139 0.85 -15.96 -1.94
C ALA A 139 2.05 -16.61 -1.22
N GLU A 140 1.84 -17.80 -0.66
CA GLU A 140 2.86 -18.58 0.04
C GLU A 140 4.00 -19.00 -0.90
N ILE A 141 3.67 -19.56 -2.07
CA ILE A 141 4.65 -19.97 -3.07
C ILE A 141 5.52 -18.80 -3.52
N LEU A 142 4.91 -17.64 -3.74
CA LEU A 142 5.63 -16.43 -4.12
C LEU A 142 6.52 -15.94 -2.98
N ALA A 143 6.04 -15.95 -1.74
CA ALA A 143 6.79 -15.54 -0.57
C ALA A 143 7.98 -16.48 -0.31
N ASP A 144 7.78 -17.80 -0.42
CA ASP A 144 8.84 -18.78 -0.27
C ASP A 144 9.94 -18.62 -1.35
N TYR A 145 9.52 -18.46 -2.60
CA TYR A 145 10.46 -18.33 -3.72
C TYR A 145 11.31 -17.05 -3.66
N PHE A 146 10.70 -15.90 -3.42
CA PHE A 146 11.37 -14.60 -3.36
C PHE A 146 11.99 -14.30 -1.98
N GLY A 147 11.60 -15.05 -0.95
CA GLY A 147 12.17 -14.99 0.40
C GLY A 147 13.30 -16.00 0.65
N ASP A 148 13.82 -16.69 -0.40
CA ASP A 148 14.84 -17.74 -0.28
C ASP A 148 14.48 -18.82 0.76
N GLY A 149 13.21 -19.24 0.79
CA GLY A 149 12.69 -20.20 1.77
C GLY A 149 12.47 -19.62 3.17
N ASN A 150 12.45 -18.31 3.30
CA ASN A 150 12.22 -17.61 4.55
C ASN A 150 11.21 -16.47 4.37
N GLU A 151 9.95 -16.77 4.66
CA GLU A 151 8.83 -15.81 4.54
C GLU A 151 9.06 -14.52 5.35
N VAL A 152 9.80 -14.59 6.45
CA VAL A 152 10.12 -13.40 7.29
C VAL A 152 11.10 -12.46 6.57
N GLN A 153 11.89 -12.95 5.61
CA GLN A 153 12.80 -12.13 4.80
C GLN A 153 12.12 -11.53 3.57
N PHE A 154 10.95 -12.03 3.23
CA PHE A 154 10.19 -11.57 2.08
C PHE A 154 9.58 -10.16 2.28
N VAL A 155 9.34 -9.70 3.51
CA VAL A 155 8.65 -8.42 3.81
C VAL A 155 9.61 -7.33 4.26
#